data_0ea3174cefeca4ccc96b0514097c2bbb
#
_entry.id   0ea3174cefeca4ccc96b0514097c2bbb
#
_cell.length_a   1.000
_cell.length_b   1.000
_cell.length_c   1.000
_cell.angle_alpha   90.00
_cell.angle_beta   90.00
_cell.angle_gamma   90.00
#
_symmetry.space_group_name_H-M   'P 1'
#
loop_
_entity.id
_entity.type
_entity.pdbx_description
1 polymer ?
#
loop_
_entity_poly.entity_id
_entity_poly.type
_entity_poly.pdbx_seq_one_letter_code
_entity_poly.pdbx_strand_id
1 'polypeptide(L)'
;LSDLYQRKALPELEEFTQNLPMGTDFYALGRYASDLNALQAHLSHDILSDADFKNAFDALKTTFTQIQSRWSNLNIGIDVVELRSYHYHTGLMYAIYAPNRAAPLAQGGRYDGIGEHFGRARPATGFSCDLYALGATQFAEIETVVAPKGNDQDLLTAIADARANGSRVVQLLGNDELSSVPY
;
A
#
# COMPACT_ATOMS: atom_id res chain seq x y z
N LEU A 1 -8.26 -14.57 16.73
CA LEU A 1 -9.08 -14.10 15.62
C LEU A 1 -8.32 -13.11 14.74
N SER A 2 -7.78 -12.02 15.30
CA SER A 2 -7.00 -11.00 14.57
C SER A 2 -5.86 -11.59 13.74
N ASP A 3 -5.07 -12.49 14.34
CA ASP A 3 -3.96 -13.16 13.67
C ASP A 3 -4.46 -14.05 12.50
N LEU A 4 -5.57 -14.73 12.66
CA LEU A 4 -6.18 -15.55 11.61
C LEU A 4 -6.63 -14.69 10.41
N TYR A 5 -7.19 -13.52 10.67
CA TYR A 5 -7.55 -12.55 9.63
C TYR A 5 -6.32 -12.04 8.89
N GLN A 6 -5.26 -11.64 9.62
CA GLN A 6 -4.04 -11.13 9.01
C GLN A 6 -3.32 -12.16 8.13
N ARG A 7 -3.30 -13.42 8.56
CA ARG A 7 -2.70 -14.53 7.79
C ARG A 7 -3.61 -15.05 6.68
N LYS A 8 -4.88 -14.60 6.63
CA LYS A 8 -5.90 -15.14 5.71
C LYS A 8 -6.08 -16.65 5.85
N ALA A 9 -5.95 -17.17 7.07
CA ALA A 9 -5.99 -18.59 7.40
C ALA A 9 -7.44 -19.07 7.50
N LEU A 10 -8.14 -19.21 6.36
CA LEU A 10 -9.58 -19.52 6.32
C LEU A 10 -9.95 -20.86 6.97
N PRO A 11 -9.21 -21.97 6.77
CA PRO A 11 -9.54 -23.24 7.45
C PRO A 11 -9.49 -23.12 8.97
N GLU A 12 -8.43 -22.51 9.51
CA GLU A 12 -8.27 -22.32 10.96
C GLU A 12 -9.29 -21.29 11.49
N LEU A 13 -9.65 -20.29 10.68
CA LEU A 13 -10.69 -19.34 11.01
C LEU A 13 -12.06 -20.04 11.14
N GLU A 14 -12.40 -20.92 10.22
CA GLU A 14 -13.64 -21.70 10.25
C GLU A 14 -13.71 -22.55 11.52
N GLU A 15 -12.67 -23.33 11.80
CA GLU A 15 -12.59 -24.14 13.01
C GLU A 15 -12.70 -23.29 14.30
N PHE A 16 -11.97 -22.16 14.34
CA PHE A 16 -11.97 -21.26 15.49
C PHE A 16 -13.34 -20.64 15.75
N THR A 17 -14.07 -20.29 14.70
CA THR A 17 -15.35 -19.57 14.82
C THR A 17 -16.55 -20.47 15.05
N GLN A 18 -16.49 -21.78 14.75
CA GLN A 18 -17.61 -22.71 14.85
C GLN A 18 -18.37 -22.70 16.18
N ASN A 19 -17.65 -22.47 17.29
CA ASN A 19 -18.23 -22.52 18.63
C ASN A 19 -18.35 -21.12 19.29
N LEU A 20 -18.13 -20.06 18.52
CA LEU A 20 -18.24 -18.70 19.04
C LEU A 20 -19.65 -18.13 18.84
N PRO A 21 -20.15 -17.32 19.77
CA PRO A 21 -21.28 -16.44 19.48
C PRO A 21 -20.95 -15.62 18.22
N MET A 22 -21.91 -15.50 17.30
CA MET A 22 -21.70 -14.81 16.01
C MET A 22 -20.58 -15.41 15.13
N GLY A 23 -20.24 -16.68 15.35
CA GLY A 23 -19.12 -17.34 14.65
C GLY A 23 -19.28 -17.35 13.13
N THR A 24 -20.50 -17.49 12.63
CA THR A 24 -20.81 -17.38 11.20
C THR A 24 -20.50 -16.01 10.62
N ASP A 25 -20.76 -14.94 11.38
CA ASP A 25 -20.46 -13.56 10.96
C ASP A 25 -18.94 -13.33 10.96
N PHE A 26 -18.24 -13.79 12.00
CA PHE A 26 -16.77 -13.71 12.04
C PHE A 26 -16.13 -14.48 10.89
N TYR A 27 -16.65 -15.66 10.56
CA TYR A 27 -16.17 -16.39 9.39
C TYR A 27 -16.46 -15.64 8.09
N ALA A 28 -17.68 -15.11 7.94
CA ALA A 28 -18.08 -14.34 6.76
C ALA A 28 -17.18 -13.12 6.53
N LEU A 29 -16.84 -12.37 7.59
CA LEU A 29 -15.90 -11.25 7.52
C LEU A 29 -14.55 -11.66 6.93
N GLY A 30 -13.98 -12.77 7.33
CA GLY A 30 -12.73 -13.28 6.78
C GLY A 30 -12.87 -13.84 5.36
N ARG A 31 -13.93 -14.61 5.12
CA ARG A 31 -14.18 -15.31 3.85
C ARG A 31 -14.48 -14.35 2.71
N TYR A 32 -15.24 -13.30 2.98
CA TYR A 32 -15.69 -12.32 2.00
C TYR A 32 -15.08 -10.94 2.20
N ALA A 33 -13.89 -10.88 2.79
CA ALA A 33 -13.21 -9.64 3.17
C ALA A 33 -13.02 -8.64 2.01
N SER A 34 -12.92 -9.14 0.79
CA SER A 34 -12.68 -8.33 -0.43
C SER A 34 -13.90 -8.16 -1.32
N ASP A 35 -15.05 -8.71 -0.94
CA ASP A 35 -16.31 -8.61 -1.71
C ASP A 35 -17.45 -8.11 -0.83
N LEU A 36 -17.75 -6.82 -0.90
CA LEU A 36 -18.79 -6.20 -0.06
C LEU A 36 -20.19 -6.74 -0.32
N ASN A 37 -20.50 -7.15 -1.55
CA ASN A 37 -21.81 -7.67 -1.88
C ASN A 37 -21.99 -9.10 -1.32
N ALA A 38 -20.99 -9.94 -1.52
CA ALA A 38 -20.98 -11.28 -0.94
C ALA A 38 -20.96 -11.21 0.59
N LEU A 39 -20.17 -10.32 1.18
CA LEU A 39 -20.15 -10.12 2.62
C LEU A 39 -21.54 -9.73 3.15
N GLN A 40 -22.18 -8.73 2.55
CA GLN A 40 -23.52 -8.29 2.96
C GLN A 40 -24.57 -9.42 2.87
N ALA A 41 -24.45 -10.30 1.88
CA ALA A 41 -25.38 -11.43 1.70
C ALA A 41 -25.19 -12.57 2.74
N HIS A 42 -24.05 -12.64 3.41
CA HIS A 42 -23.71 -13.71 4.36
C HIS A 42 -23.66 -13.26 5.82
N LEU A 43 -23.81 -11.96 6.10
CA LEU A 43 -23.91 -11.45 7.46
C LEU A 43 -25.32 -11.60 8.02
N SER A 44 -25.42 -11.85 9.31
CA SER A 44 -26.68 -11.94 10.04
C SER A 44 -27.42 -10.59 10.06
N HIS A 45 -28.72 -10.66 10.29
CA HIS A 45 -29.55 -9.47 10.45
C HIS A 45 -29.09 -8.60 11.64
N ASP A 46 -28.61 -9.23 12.70
CA ASP A 46 -28.16 -8.53 13.91
C ASP A 46 -26.96 -7.63 13.62
N ILE A 47 -25.97 -8.12 12.89
CA ILE A 47 -24.81 -7.32 12.44
C ILE A 47 -25.24 -6.22 11.47
N LEU A 48 -26.07 -6.55 10.48
CA LEU A 48 -26.53 -5.58 9.48
C LEU A 48 -27.42 -4.49 10.07
N SER A 49 -28.03 -4.73 11.25
CA SER A 49 -28.85 -3.79 11.99
C SER A 49 -28.05 -2.96 13.01
N ASP A 50 -26.82 -3.37 13.32
CA ASP A 50 -25.96 -2.62 14.21
C ASP A 50 -25.56 -1.29 13.59
N ALA A 51 -25.77 -0.19 14.33
CA ALA A 51 -25.59 1.15 13.81
C ALA A 51 -24.13 1.48 13.48
N ASP A 52 -23.18 1.00 14.28
CA ASP A 52 -21.76 1.27 14.10
C ASP A 52 -21.22 0.48 12.91
N PHE A 53 -21.60 -0.80 12.80
CA PHE A 53 -21.26 -1.61 11.63
C PHE A 53 -21.83 -0.99 10.35
N LYS A 54 -23.11 -0.62 10.34
CA LYS A 54 -23.76 -0.03 9.18
C LYS A 54 -23.08 1.27 8.73
N ASN A 55 -22.80 2.16 9.68
CA ASN A 55 -22.12 3.42 9.38
C ASN A 55 -20.72 3.19 8.78
N ALA A 56 -19.94 2.26 9.33
CA ALA A 56 -18.62 1.93 8.81
C ALA A 56 -18.68 1.28 7.42
N PHE A 57 -19.62 0.35 7.23
CA PHE A 57 -19.82 -0.35 5.96
C PHE A 57 -20.29 0.59 4.84
N ASP A 58 -21.25 1.48 5.14
CA ASP A 58 -21.75 2.47 4.20
C ASP A 58 -20.68 3.50 3.84
N ALA A 59 -19.87 3.92 4.82
CA ALA A 59 -18.74 4.82 4.56
C ALA A 59 -17.69 4.18 3.64
N LEU A 60 -17.35 2.92 3.86
CA LEU A 60 -16.43 2.16 2.99
C LEU A 60 -16.99 2.04 1.57
N LYS A 61 -18.24 1.60 1.44
CA LYS A 61 -18.92 1.43 0.15
C LYS A 61 -19.02 2.75 -0.63
N THR A 62 -19.37 3.83 0.05
CA THR A 62 -19.46 5.16 -0.54
C THR A 62 -18.10 5.64 -1.03
N THR A 63 -17.08 5.53 -0.18
CA THR A 63 -15.71 5.93 -0.53
C THR A 63 -15.17 5.13 -1.71
N PHE A 64 -15.38 3.82 -1.71
CA PHE A 64 -14.99 2.95 -2.83
C PHE A 64 -15.63 3.40 -4.15
N THR A 65 -16.96 3.62 -4.13
CA THR A 65 -17.70 4.04 -5.32
C THR A 65 -17.24 5.42 -5.82
N GLN A 66 -16.97 6.36 -4.92
CA GLN A 66 -16.48 7.70 -5.28
C GLN A 66 -15.09 7.66 -5.90
N ILE A 67 -14.18 6.86 -5.34
CA ILE A 67 -12.83 6.70 -5.90
C ILE A 67 -12.90 6.04 -7.28
N GLN A 68 -13.67 4.97 -7.42
CA GLN A 68 -13.82 4.24 -8.67
C GLN A 68 -14.44 5.11 -9.78
N SER A 69 -15.44 5.94 -9.45
CA SER A 69 -16.06 6.85 -10.42
C SER A 69 -15.12 7.97 -10.86
N ARG A 70 -14.24 8.43 -9.97
CA ARG A 70 -13.31 9.53 -10.26
C ARG A 70 -12.04 9.07 -10.98
N TRP A 71 -11.58 7.86 -10.69
CA TRP A 71 -10.36 7.27 -11.25
C TRP A 71 -10.63 5.84 -11.72
N SER A 72 -11.29 5.71 -12.85
CA SER A 72 -11.73 4.42 -13.42
C SER A 72 -10.58 3.48 -13.81
N ASN A 73 -9.36 4.00 -13.95
CA ASN A 73 -8.15 3.23 -14.29
C ASN A 73 -7.42 2.68 -13.06
N LEU A 74 -7.85 3.03 -11.84
CA LEU A 74 -7.23 2.47 -10.64
C LEU A 74 -7.73 1.06 -10.37
N ASN A 75 -6.79 0.17 -10.03
CA ASN A 75 -7.13 -1.12 -9.46
C ASN A 75 -7.32 -0.95 -7.94
N ILE A 76 -8.57 -1.05 -7.48
CA ILE A 76 -8.93 -0.83 -6.08
C ILE A 76 -9.31 -2.16 -5.45
N GLY A 77 -8.54 -2.58 -4.45
CA GLY A 77 -8.88 -3.70 -3.58
C GLY A 77 -9.52 -3.22 -2.27
N ILE A 78 -10.38 -4.05 -1.71
CA ILE A 78 -10.98 -3.84 -0.39
C ILE A 78 -10.52 -4.96 0.54
N ASP A 79 -10.35 -4.66 1.81
CA ASP A 79 -10.11 -5.63 2.86
C ASP A 79 -10.76 -5.14 4.16
N VAL A 80 -11.90 -5.72 4.51
CA VAL A 80 -12.66 -5.32 5.72
C VAL A 80 -12.05 -5.86 7.02
N VAL A 81 -11.09 -6.78 6.92
CA VAL A 81 -10.40 -7.37 8.08
C VAL A 81 -8.94 -6.95 8.17
N GLU A 82 -8.54 -5.90 7.47
CA GLU A 82 -7.23 -5.30 7.66
C GLU A 82 -7.17 -4.59 9.01
N LEU A 83 -6.43 -5.16 9.95
CA LEU A 83 -6.39 -4.71 11.35
C LEU A 83 -5.04 -4.08 11.74
N ARG A 84 -4.13 -3.85 10.79
CA ARG A 84 -2.86 -3.19 11.09
C ARG A 84 -3.12 -1.80 11.68
N SER A 85 -2.50 -1.53 12.82
CA SER A 85 -2.64 -0.25 13.53
C SER A 85 -4.09 0.12 13.93
N TYR A 86 -4.96 -0.87 14.16
CA TYR A 86 -6.37 -0.63 14.50
C TYR A 86 -6.55 0.20 15.79
N HIS A 87 -5.58 0.16 16.71
CA HIS A 87 -5.60 1.01 17.90
C HIS A 87 -5.36 2.50 17.61
N TYR A 88 -4.77 2.82 16.48
CA TYR A 88 -4.47 4.19 16.08
C TYR A 88 -5.58 4.78 15.20
N HIS A 89 -6.16 3.96 14.31
CA HIS A 89 -7.17 4.40 13.36
C HIS A 89 -8.58 4.22 13.93
N THR A 90 -9.42 5.23 13.70
CA THR A 90 -10.82 5.28 14.14
C THR A 90 -11.81 5.18 12.98
N GLY A 91 -11.34 4.89 11.77
CA GLY A 91 -12.15 4.80 10.57
C GLY A 91 -11.41 4.16 9.41
N LEU A 92 -11.76 4.57 8.20
CA LEU A 92 -11.16 4.03 6.98
C LEU A 92 -9.65 4.18 6.97
N MET A 93 -8.98 3.11 6.54
CA MET A 93 -7.55 3.08 6.23
C MET A 93 -7.36 2.85 4.75
N TYR A 94 -6.23 3.25 4.22
CA TYR A 94 -5.85 2.98 2.85
C TYR A 94 -4.34 2.81 2.68
N ALA A 95 -3.96 2.09 1.64
CA ALA A 95 -2.58 1.97 1.20
C ALA A 95 -2.53 2.02 -0.33
N ILE A 96 -1.52 2.69 -0.86
CA ILE A 96 -1.28 2.84 -2.29
C ILE A 96 -0.01 2.09 -2.64
N TYR A 97 -0.12 1.18 -3.59
CA TYR A 97 0.98 0.36 -4.08
C TYR A 97 1.32 0.71 -5.52
N ALA A 98 2.57 0.58 -5.89
CA ALA A 98 3.00 0.60 -7.29
C ALA A 98 3.26 -0.83 -7.79
N PRO A 99 3.16 -1.09 -9.10
CA PRO A 99 3.59 -2.36 -9.68
C PRO A 99 5.03 -2.72 -9.25
N ASN A 100 5.26 -3.99 -9.03
CA ASN A 100 6.58 -4.55 -8.67
C ASN A 100 7.15 -4.10 -7.31
N ARG A 101 6.30 -3.55 -6.41
CA ARG A 101 6.70 -3.18 -5.05
C ARG A 101 5.82 -3.87 -4.02
N ALA A 102 6.46 -4.53 -3.05
CA ALA A 102 5.75 -5.15 -1.93
C ALA A 102 5.35 -4.15 -0.84
N ALA A 103 6.13 -3.07 -0.66
CA ALA A 103 5.83 -2.02 0.30
C ALA A 103 4.93 -0.93 -0.30
N PRO A 104 3.99 -0.36 0.46
CA PRO A 104 3.17 0.75 -0.02
C PRO A 104 4.00 2.00 -0.29
N LEU A 105 3.63 2.76 -1.32
CA LEU A 105 4.16 4.10 -1.59
C LEU A 105 3.61 5.13 -0.61
N ALA A 106 2.35 4.98 -0.25
CA ALA A 106 1.69 5.81 0.74
C ALA A 106 0.66 4.97 1.49
N GLN A 107 0.45 5.31 2.74
CA GLN A 107 -0.58 4.70 3.58
C GLN A 107 -1.10 5.72 4.58
N GLY A 108 -2.37 5.59 4.95
CA GLY A 108 -2.99 6.51 5.87
C GLY A 108 -4.38 6.08 6.28
N GLY A 109 -5.09 6.99 6.95
CA GLY A 109 -6.44 6.73 7.41
C GLY A 109 -6.99 7.83 8.28
N ARG A 110 -8.13 7.56 8.90
CA ARG A 110 -8.79 8.44 9.87
C ARG A 110 -8.35 8.10 11.28
N TYR A 111 -8.01 9.10 12.08
CA TYR A 111 -7.54 8.95 13.47
C TYR A 111 -8.01 10.13 14.33
N ASP A 112 -9.19 10.04 14.89
CA ASP A 112 -9.84 11.16 15.61
C ASP A 112 -9.30 11.34 17.04
N GLY A 113 -8.80 10.26 17.66
CA GLY A 113 -8.40 10.25 19.08
C GLY A 113 -7.02 10.88 19.37
N ILE A 114 -6.17 11.09 18.37
CA ILE A 114 -4.78 11.48 18.61
C ILE A 114 -4.66 12.86 19.29
N GLY A 115 -5.62 13.74 19.04
CA GLY A 115 -5.67 15.07 19.63
C GLY A 115 -5.94 15.07 21.14
N GLU A 116 -6.45 13.98 21.72
CA GLU A 116 -6.71 13.88 23.15
C GLU A 116 -5.44 14.05 23.99
N HIS A 117 -4.33 13.50 23.51
CA HIS A 117 -3.01 13.65 24.14
C HIS A 117 -2.51 15.12 24.16
N PHE A 118 -3.11 15.97 23.30
CA PHE A 118 -2.82 17.39 23.20
C PHE A 118 -4.00 18.26 23.69
N GLY A 119 -4.90 17.67 24.48
CA GLY A 119 -5.97 18.36 25.20
C GLY A 119 -7.34 18.35 24.51
N ARG A 120 -7.47 18.00 23.23
CA ARG A 120 -8.77 17.93 22.54
C ARG A 120 -8.77 16.98 21.36
N ALA A 121 -9.64 15.98 21.38
CA ALA A 121 -9.95 15.15 20.22
C ALA A 121 -10.53 15.99 19.07
N ARG A 122 -10.07 15.73 17.86
CA ARG A 122 -10.61 16.33 16.62
C ARG A 122 -10.58 15.29 15.50
N PRO A 123 -11.63 15.24 14.67
CA PRO A 123 -11.59 14.44 13.46
C PRO A 123 -10.35 14.79 12.63
N ALA A 124 -9.56 13.78 12.30
CA ALA A 124 -8.34 13.94 11.54
C ALA A 124 -8.15 12.81 10.54
N THR A 125 -7.64 13.16 9.38
CA THR A 125 -7.15 12.21 8.39
C THR A 125 -5.76 12.62 7.95
N GLY A 126 -4.93 11.65 7.63
CA GLY A 126 -3.60 11.93 7.14
C GLY A 126 -2.98 10.71 6.49
N PHE A 127 -1.78 10.90 6.00
CA PHE A 127 -1.01 9.83 5.40
C PHE A 127 0.49 10.05 5.58
N SER A 128 1.24 8.96 5.46
CA SER A 128 2.68 8.95 5.26
C SER A 128 2.98 8.44 3.86
N CYS A 129 4.02 8.97 3.23
CA CYS A 129 4.51 8.47 1.95
C CYS A 129 6.03 8.38 1.96
N ASP A 130 6.54 7.41 1.19
CA ASP A 130 7.96 7.25 0.94
C ASP A 130 8.35 8.12 -0.27
N LEU A 131 8.91 9.31 0.00
CA LEU A 131 9.30 10.25 -1.07
C LEU A 131 10.39 9.68 -1.97
N TYR A 132 11.30 8.88 -1.43
CA TYR A 132 12.32 8.21 -2.23
C TYR A 132 11.70 7.20 -3.18
N ALA A 133 10.76 6.40 -2.69
CA ALA A 133 10.03 5.44 -3.50
C ALA A 133 9.17 6.12 -4.58
N LEU A 134 8.52 7.24 -4.27
CA LEU A 134 7.78 8.05 -5.24
C LEU A 134 8.70 8.63 -6.31
N GLY A 135 9.88 9.15 -5.93
CA GLY A 135 10.87 9.65 -6.86
C GLY A 135 11.41 8.57 -7.80
N ALA A 136 11.65 7.36 -7.28
CA ALA A 136 12.15 6.23 -8.07
C ALA A 136 11.15 5.77 -9.16
N THR A 137 9.88 6.09 -9.05
CA THR A 137 8.87 5.76 -10.09
C THR A 137 8.89 6.75 -11.28
N GLN A 138 9.62 7.86 -11.16
CA GLN A 138 9.67 8.92 -12.16
C GLN A 138 11.04 9.06 -12.86
N PHE A 139 11.99 8.17 -12.57
CA PHE A 139 13.25 8.21 -13.33
C PHE A 139 12.94 7.87 -14.79
N ALA A 140 13.03 8.89 -15.66
CA ALA A 140 13.29 8.66 -17.06
C ALA A 140 14.50 7.72 -17.15
N GLU A 141 14.48 6.76 -18.06
CA GLU A 141 15.67 5.96 -18.37
C GLU A 141 16.80 6.95 -18.70
N ILE A 142 17.68 7.16 -17.72
CA ILE A 142 18.87 7.95 -17.96
C ILE A 142 19.81 7.04 -18.74
N GLU A 143 20.12 7.44 -19.96
CA GLU A 143 21.06 6.72 -20.81
C GLU A 143 22.37 6.49 -20.03
N THR A 144 22.74 5.21 -19.87
CA THR A 144 23.97 4.85 -19.20
C THR A 144 25.08 4.70 -20.25
N VAL A 145 26.05 5.56 -20.22
CA VAL A 145 27.24 5.52 -21.06
C VAL A 145 28.36 4.80 -20.33
N VAL A 146 28.94 3.78 -20.93
CA VAL A 146 30.09 3.06 -20.39
C VAL A 146 31.37 3.65 -20.98
N ALA A 147 32.21 4.26 -20.14
CA ALA A 147 33.50 4.79 -20.52
C ALA A 147 34.60 3.75 -20.31
N PRO A 148 35.61 3.68 -21.22
CA PRO A 148 36.73 2.77 -21.07
C PRO A 148 37.60 3.12 -19.86
N LYS A 149 38.39 2.17 -19.43
CA LYS A 149 39.45 2.40 -18.43
C LYS A 149 40.50 3.36 -19.00
N GLY A 150 40.86 4.34 -18.21
CA GLY A 150 41.93 5.30 -18.56
C GLY A 150 41.89 6.54 -17.67
N ASN A 151 42.96 7.30 -17.70
CA ASN A 151 43.09 8.55 -16.94
C ASN A 151 43.68 9.68 -17.85
N ASP A 152 43.62 9.49 -19.16
CA ASP A 152 44.05 10.55 -20.06
C ASP A 152 43.04 11.72 -20.00
N GLN A 153 43.56 12.94 -20.29
CA GLN A 153 42.79 14.16 -20.11
C GLN A 153 41.57 14.23 -21.05
N ASP A 154 41.69 13.68 -22.24
CA ASP A 154 40.60 13.72 -23.23
C ASP A 154 39.43 12.84 -22.79
N LEU A 155 39.72 11.63 -22.25
CA LEU A 155 38.73 10.74 -21.68
C LEU A 155 38.05 11.37 -20.47
N LEU A 156 38.81 11.97 -19.55
CA LEU A 156 38.23 12.59 -18.35
C LEU A 156 37.33 13.79 -18.73
N THR A 157 37.71 14.54 -19.74
CA THR A 157 36.92 15.66 -20.26
C THR A 157 35.62 15.14 -20.89
N ALA A 158 35.69 14.10 -21.73
CA ALA A 158 34.51 13.49 -22.33
C ALA A 158 33.54 12.94 -21.30
N ILE A 159 34.03 12.28 -20.21
CA ILE A 159 33.21 11.82 -19.09
C ILE A 159 32.53 13.00 -18.37
N ALA A 160 33.26 14.08 -18.13
CA ALA A 160 32.72 15.26 -17.46
C ALA A 160 31.60 15.91 -18.30
N ASP A 161 31.82 16.05 -19.59
CA ASP A 161 30.85 16.60 -20.52
C ASP A 161 29.56 15.74 -20.61
N ALA A 162 29.73 14.44 -20.73
CA ALA A 162 28.57 13.51 -20.74
C ALA A 162 27.75 13.64 -19.47
N ARG A 163 28.39 13.71 -18.30
CA ARG A 163 27.70 13.92 -17.01
C ARG A 163 27.02 15.27 -16.92
N ALA A 164 27.65 16.32 -17.40
CA ALA A 164 27.09 17.68 -17.44
C ALA A 164 25.84 17.74 -18.34
N ASN A 165 25.79 16.92 -19.38
CA ASN A 165 24.63 16.76 -20.28
C ASN A 165 23.55 15.81 -19.74
N GLY A 166 23.67 15.32 -18.49
CA GLY A 166 22.64 14.53 -17.83
C GLY A 166 22.78 13.02 -18.01
N SER A 167 23.82 12.52 -18.69
CA SER A 167 24.08 11.10 -18.84
C SER A 167 24.65 10.49 -17.56
N ARG A 168 24.24 9.25 -17.25
CA ARG A 168 24.89 8.43 -16.22
C ARG A 168 26.14 7.79 -16.83
N VAL A 169 27.33 8.12 -16.34
CA VAL A 169 28.57 7.55 -16.86
C VAL A 169 29.21 6.62 -15.86
N VAL A 170 29.40 5.36 -16.27
CA VAL A 170 30.14 4.31 -15.54
C VAL A 170 31.47 4.10 -16.22
N GLN A 171 32.57 4.40 -15.52
CA GLN A 171 33.92 4.14 -16.04
C GLN A 171 34.40 2.75 -15.60
N LEU A 172 34.88 1.94 -16.53
CA LEU A 172 35.44 0.62 -16.24
C LEU A 172 36.72 0.72 -15.40
N LEU A 173 36.83 -0.15 -14.40
CA LEU A 173 37.98 -0.29 -13.53
C LEU A 173 38.57 -1.69 -13.73
N GLY A 174 39.87 -1.81 -13.92
CA GLY A 174 40.54 -3.12 -14.05
C GLY A 174 40.24 -3.83 -15.38
N ASN A 175 39.92 -5.11 -15.28
CA ASN A 175 39.61 -5.99 -16.42
C ASN A 175 38.10 -6.25 -16.55
N ASP A 176 37.28 -5.29 -16.14
CA ASP A 176 35.83 -5.39 -16.24
C ASP A 176 35.39 -5.46 -17.70
N GLU A 177 34.49 -6.40 -17.99
CA GLU A 177 33.83 -6.50 -19.29
C GLU A 177 32.51 -5.71 -19.25
N LEU A 178 32.08 -5.18 -20.42
CA LEU A 178 30.81 -4.46 -20.59
C LEU A 178 29.59 -5.23 -20.03
N SER A 179 29.65 -6.57 -20.03
CA SER A 179 28.62 -7.46 -19.51
C SER A 179 28.47 -7.44 -17.98
N SER A 180 29.44 -6.88 -17.26
CA SER A 180 29.45 -6.82 -15.79
C SER A 180 28.82 -5.55 -15.21
N VAL A 181 28.41 -4.60 -16.03
CA VAL A 181 27.78 -3.35 -15.60
C VAL A 181 26.27 -3.59 -15.39
N PRO A 182 25.75 -3.49 -14.17
CA PRO A 182 24.30 -3.63 -13.95
C PRO A 182 23.57 -2.43 -14.57
N TYR A 183 22.53 -2.74 -15.33
CA TYR A 183 21.60 -1.77 -15.92
C TYR A 183 20.72 -1.09 -14.89
#